data_60f2602395eb7ac05706f2ecd55ac1b9
#
_entry.id   60f2602395eb7ac05706f2ecd55ac1b9
#
_cell.length_a   1.000
_cell.length_b   1.000
_cell.length_c   1.000
_cell.angle_alpha   90.00
_cell.angle_beta   90.00
_cell.angle_gamma   90.00
#
_symmetry.space_group_name_H-M   'P 1'
#
loop_
_entity.id
_entity.type
_entity.pdbx_description
1 polymer ?
#
loop_
_entity_poly.entity_id
_entity_poly.type
_entity_poly.pdbx_seq_one_letter_code
_entity_poly.pdbx_strand_id
1 'polypeptide(L)'
;MDTNTISMYETVVDRYNKKHKVFSVRFKDMQIVTSFTEKYNPEYLTVYLLAPTVEDGEVVKDKDGNISYDNGFHDELLEIIECALDYRESKEEIEEWLDMKIAKEIIEIFLGMSQFKKKVM
;
A
#
# COMPACT_ATOMS: atom_id res chain seq x y z
N MET A 1 -11.81 -0.04 -30.96
CA MET A 1 -11.64 -0.26 -30.39
C MET A 1 -11.12 -0.71 -30.11
N ASP A 2 -11.14 -0.68 -30.04
CA ASP A 2 -10.83 -1.01 -29.61
C ASP A 2 -10.43 -1.59 -28.92
N THR A 3 -10.33 -1.78 -29.09
CA THR A 3 -10.12 -2.37 -28.54
C THR A 3 -9.63 -2.64 -27.78
N ASN A 4 -9.62 -2.69 -27.82
CA ASN A 4 -9.41 -2.84 -26.99
C ASN A 4 -9.49 -2.34 -26.02
N THR A 5 -9.61 -2.30 -25.66
CA THR A 5 -10.23 -1.72 -24.49
C THR A 5 -9.69 -2.25 -23.16
N ILE A 6 -8.54 -2.76 -23.17
CA ILE A 6 -7.87 -3.15 -21.93
C ILE A 6 -7.38 -1.88 -21.28
N SER A 7 -7.90 -1.57 -20.09
CA SER A 7 -7.46 -0.40 -19.35
C SER A 7 -6.04 -0.62 -18.84
N MET A 8 -5.18 0.36 -19.06
CA MET A 8 -3.82 0.32 -18.56
C MET A 8 -3.76 0.71 -17.09
N TYR A 9 -4.84 1.25 -16.57
CA TYR A 9 -4.92 1.68 -15.18
C TYR A 9 -6.37 1.68 -14.72
N GLU A 10 -6.55 1.74 -13.42
CA GLU A 10 -7.85 1.98 -12.82
C GLU A 10 -7.75 3.24 -11.97
N THR A 11 -8.86 3.91 -11.75
CA THR A 11 -8.87 5.19 -11.04
C THR A 11 -9.47 5.04 -9.66
N VAL A 12 -8.83 5.66 -8.67
CA VAL A 12 -9.41 5.81 -7.34
C VAL A 12 -9.57 7.30 -7.07
N VAL A 13 -10.52 7.64 -6.19
CA VAL A 13 -10.79 9.04 -5.85
C VAL A 13 -10.54 9.23 -4.35
N ASP A 14 -9.72 10.21 -4.01
CA ASP A 14 -9.38 10.47 -2.61
C ASP A 14 -10.43 11.32 -1.91
N ARG A 15 -10.19 11.61 -0.62
CA ARG A 15 -11.15 12.36 0.21
C ARG A 15 -11.33 13.81 -0.25
N TYR A 16 -10.44 14.29 -1.08
CA TYR A 16 -10.52 15.66 -1.64
C TYR A 16 -11.08 15.65 -3.05
N ASN A 17 -11.66 14.51 -3.47
CA ASN A 17 -12.27 14.32 -4.77
C ASN A 17 -11.25 14.38 -5.93
N LYS A 18 -9.99 14.11 -5.62
CA LYS A 18 -8.94 14.06 -6.64
C LYS A 18 -8.74 12.63 -7.10
N LYS A 19 -8.51 12.45 -8.39
CA LYS A 19 -8.36 11.13 -9.01
C LYS A 19 -6.90 10.71 -9.06
N HIS A 20 -6.65 9.44 -8.80
CA HIS A 20 -5.32 8.85 -8.88
C HIS A 20 -5.40 7.57 -9.70
N LYS A 21 -4.42 7.38 -10.58
CA LYS A 21 -4.38 6.20 -11.45
C LYS A 21 -3.55 5.11 -10.82
N VAL A 22 -4.09 3.90 -10.80
CA VAL A 22 -3.41 2.71 -10.28
C VAL A 22 -3.06 1.82 -11.46
N PHE A 23 -1.78 1.44 -11.54
CA PHE A 23 -1.26 0.64 -12.65
C PHE A 23 -0.84 -0.74 -12.16
N SER A 24 -0.70 -1.69 -13.10
CA SER A 24 -0.16 -2.99 -12.75
C SER A 24 1.34 -2.86 -12.46
N VAL A 25 1.88 -3.84 -11.74
CA VAL A 25 3.28 -3.81 -11.33
C VAL A 25 4.22 -3.98 -12.53
N ARG A 26 5.32 -3.23 -12.52
CA ARG A 26 6.38 -3.43 -13.50
C ARG A 26 7.26 -4.59 -13.08
N PHE A 27 7.84 -5.27 -14.06
CA PHE A 27 8.74 -6.39 -13.76
C PHE A 27 9.86 -5.99 -12.79
N LYS A 28 10.42 -4.81 -12.97
CA LYS A 28 11.53 -4.36 -12.11
C LYS A 28 11.11 -4.14 -10.66
N ASP A 29 9.81 -4.01 -10.40
CA ASP A 29 9.29 -3.75 -9.07
C ASP A 29 8.65 -4.97 -8.42
N MET A 30 8.73 -6.13 -9.07
CA MET A 30 8.13 -7.37 -8.55
C MET A 30 8.61 -7.71 -7.15
N GLN A 31 9.88 -7.42 -6.86
CA GLN A 31 10.45 -7.71 -5.55
C GLN A 31 9.75 -6.93 -4.45
N ILE A 32 9.42 -5.68 -4.72
CA ILE A 32 8.72 -4.83 -3.74
C ILE A 32 7.36 -5.44 -3.40
N VAL A 33 6.61 -5.84 -4.42
CA VAL A 33 5.27 -6.40 -4.23
C VAL A 33 5.34 -7.75 -3.53
N THR A 34 6.27 -8.61 -3.96
CA THR A 34 6.42 -9.94 -3.36
C THR A 34 6.77 -9.82 -1.89
N SER A 35 7.72 -8.93 -1.56
CA SER A 35 8.12 -8.73 -0.16
C SER A 35 6.96 -8.23 0.69
N PHE A 36 6.18 -7.30 0.15
CA PHE A 36 5.05 -6.77 0.88
C PHE A 36 3.98 -7.85 1.15
N THR A 37 3.64 -8.62 0.12
CA THR A 37 2.58 -9.63 0.25
C THR A 37 3.01 -10.80 1.12
N GLU A 38 4.31 -11.06 1.24
CA GLU A 38 4.81 -12.10 2.14
C GLU A 38 4.74 -11.66 3.60
N LYS A 39 4.92 -10.37 3.85
CA LYS A 39 4.90 -9.83 5.22
C LYS A 39 3.51 -9.47 5.71
N TYR A 40 2.66 -8.98 4.83
CA TYR A 40 1.40 -8.36 5.24
C TYR A 40 0.22 -8.89 4.46
N ASN A 41 -0.87 -9.10 5.18
CA ASN A 41 -2.15 -9.44 4.56
C ASN A 41 -2.91 -8.14 4.30
N PRO A 42 -3.22 -7.82 3.04
CA PRO A 42 -3.90 -6.56 2.71
C PRO A 42 -5.23 -6.34 3.46
N GLU A 43 -5.86 -7.40 3.94
CA GLU A 43 -7.12 -7.27 4.68
C GLU A 43 -6.91 -6.71 6.09
N TYR A 44 -5.69 -6.71 6.59
CA TYR A 44 -5.39 -6.32 7.97
C TYR A 44 -4.49 -5.09 8.07
N LEU A 45 -4.58 -4.19 7.10
CA LEU A 45 -3.71 -3.00 7.08
C LEU A 45 -3.80 -2.18 8.37
N THR A 46 -5.02 -2.00 8.88
CA THR A 46 -5.21 -1.24 10.11
C THR A 46 -4.50 -1.88 11.28
N VAL A 47 -4.53 -3.21 11.35
CA VAL A 47 -3.86 -3.93 12.42
C VAL A 47 -2.36 -3.64 12.43
N TYR A 48 -1.74 -3.66 11.26
CA TYR A 48 -0.31 -3.42 11.15
C TYR A 48 0.06 -1.98 11.55
N LEU A 49 -0.76 -1.01 11.14
CA LEU A 49 -0.51 0.39 11.47
C LEU A 49 -0.64 0.66 12.97
N LEU A 50 -1.54 -0.06 13.63
CA LEU A 50 -1.78 0.13 15.05
C LEU A 50 -0.92 -0.79 15.93
N ALA A 51 -0.15 -1.68 15.33
CA ALA A 51 0.70 -2.58 16.08
C ALA A 51 1.89 -1.81 16.65
N PRO A 52 2.22 -2.00 17.92
CA PRO A 52 3.36 -1.32 18.50
C PRO A 52 4.67 -1.90 17.98
N THR A 53 5.72 -1.10 18.01
CA THR A 53 7.05 -1.56 17.69
C THR A 53 7.51 -2.52 18.77
N VAL A 54 8.04 -3.68 18.37
CA VAL A 54 8.52 -4.71 19.31
C VAL A 54 9.96 -5.03 18.97
N GLU A 55 10.83 -5.03 19.99
CA GLU A 55 12.22 -5.46 19.86
C GLU A 55 12.53 -6.43 20.98
N ASP A 56 13.17 -7.54 20.64
CA ASP A 56 13.55 -8.59 21.61
C ASP A 56 12.38 -9.05 22.47
N GLY A 57 11.18 -9.09 21.86
CA GLY A 57 9.97 -9.57 22.54
C GLY A 57 9.31 -8.52 23.42
N GLU A 58 9.84 -7.31 23.47
CA GLU A 58 9.28 -6.25 24.32
C GLU A 58 8.82 -5.06 23.48
N VAL A 59 7.74 -4.43 23.95
CA VAL A 59 7.20 -3.24 23.31
C VAL A 59 8.17 -2.07 23.53
N VAL A 60 8.52 -1.40 22.44
CA VAL A 60 9.43 -0.25 22.48
C VAL A 60 8.68 0.98 22.95
N LYS A 61 9.31 1.77 23.82
CA LYS A 61 8.75 3.03 24.28
C LYS A 61 9.64 4.19 23.85
N ASP A 62 9.01 5.33 23.59
CA ASP A 62 9.73 6.53 23.22
C ASP A 62 10.33 7.22 24.46
N LYS A 63 10.91 8.42 24.25
CA LYS A 63 11.59 9.17 25.34
C LYS A 63 10.66 9.49 26.51
N ASP A 64 9.37 9.66 26.20
CA ASP A 64 8.39 10.05 27.21
C ASP A 64 7.70 8.86 27.85
N GLY A 65 8.15 7.65 27.52
CA GLY A 65 7.57 6.43 28.06
C GLY A 65 6.32 5.96 27.36
N ASN A 66 5.97 6.56 26.24
CA ASN A 66 4.81 6.17 25.47
C ASN A 66 5.15 5.03 24.51
N ILE A 67 4.16 4.17 24.24
CA ILE A 67 4.36 3.06 23.30
C ILE A 67 4.64 3.63 21.91
N SER A 68 5.69 3.09 21.28
CA SER A 68 6.07 3.48 19.93
C SER A 68 5.29 2.64 18.91
N TYR A 69 4.74 3.29 17.88
CA TYR A 69 4.04 2.63 16.80
C TYR A 69 4.79 2.74 15.47
N ASP A 70 6.04 3.18 15.53
CA ASP A 70 6.89 3.28 14.35
C ASP A 70 7.55 1.93 14.08
N ASN A 71 6.78 1.03 13.48
CA ASN A 71 7.20 -0.36 13.25
C ASN A 71 7.67 -0.62 11.82
N GLY A 72 7.84 0.42 11.02
CA GLY A 72 8.31 0.30 9.65
C GLY A 72 7.21 0.02 8.64
N PHE A 73 6.02 -0.34 9.08
CA PHE A 73 4.93 -0.63 8.15
C PHE A 73 4.50 0.61 7.37
N HIS A 74 4.50 1.76 8.03
CA HIS A 74 4.10 3.02 7.41
C HIS A 74 4.94 3.30 6.15
N ASP A 75 6.26 3.15 6.27
CA ASP A 75 7.15 3.39 5.13
C ASP A 75 6.96 2.35 4.04
N GLU A 76 6.77 1.10 4.41
CA GLU A 76 6.55 0.04 3.43
C GLU A 76 5.21 0.21 2.72
N LEU A 77 4.19 0.68 3.44
CA LEU A 77 2.90 0.97 2.83
C LEU A 77 3.03 2.09 1.81
N LEU A 78 3.73 3.16 2.16
CA LEU A 78 3.95 4.27 1.23
C LEU A 78 4.74 3.81 0.00
N GLU A 79 5.70 2.93 0.21
CA GLU A 79 6.51 2.40 -0.90
C GLU A 79 5.64 1.64 -1.91
N ILE A 80 4.76 0.75 -1.41
CA ILE A 80 3.93 -0.02 -2.34
C ILE A 80 2.86 0.86 -2.99
N ILE A 81 2.34 1.86 -2.27
CA ILE A 81 1.39 2.79 -2.87
C ILE A 81 2.07 3.62 -3.96
N GLU A 82 3.28 4.09 -3.70
CA GLU A 82 4.05 4.82 -4.70
C GLU A 82 4.26 3.98 -5.95
N CYS A 83 4.59 2.71 -5.75
CA CYS A 83 4.76 1.75 -6.84
C CYS A 83 3.45 1.57 -7.62
N ALA A 84 2.33 1.45 -6.91
CA ALA A 84 1.01 1.27 -7.52
C ALA A 84 0.61 2.47 -8.37
N LEU A 85 1.04 3.67 -7.98
CA LEU A 85 0.76 4.89 -8.73
C LEU A 85 1.79 5.16 -9.83
N ASP A 86 2.66 4.19 -10.08
CA ASP A 86 3.70 4.26 -11.11
C ASP A 86 4.65 5.43 -10.87
N TYR A 87 4.91 5.74 -9.60
CA TYR A 87 5.84 6.79 -9.17
C TYR A 87 5.46 8.19 -9.65
N ARG A 88 4.17 8.40 -9.91
CA ARG A 88 3.66 9.70 -10.36
C ARG A 88 3.53 10.71 -9.24
N GLU A 89 3.50 10.25 -8.00
CA GLU A 89 3.42 11.10 -6.82
C GLU A 89 4.49 10.63 -5.83
N SER A 90 5.06 11.56 -5.10
CA SER A 90 6.05 11.25 -4.09
C SER A 90 5.36 10.74 -2.82
N LYS A 91 6.14 10.16 -1.92
CA LYS A 91 5.60 9.69 -0.63
C LYS A 91 5.00 10.86 0.15
N GLU A 92 5.63 12.02 0.10
CA GLU A 92 5.12 13.21 0.78
C GLU A 92 3.78 13.65 0.22
N GLU A 93 3.63 13.59 -1.12
CA GLU A 93 2.35 13.94 -1.75
C GLU A 93 1.27 12.93 -1.39
N ILE A 94 1.62 11.65 -1.39
CA ILE A 94 0.68 10.58 -1.06
C ILE A 94 0.17 10.74 0.37
N GLU A 95 1.05 11.08 1.31
CA GLU A 95 0.65 11.26 2.70
C GLU A 95 -0.39 12.35 2.90
N GLU A 96 -0.44 13.32 1.99
CA GLU A 96 -1.39 14.42 2.11
C GLU A 96 -2.84 13.97 1.94
N TRP A 97 -3.07 12.94 1.13
CA TRP A 97 -4.44 12.52 0.84
C TRP A 97 -4.75 11.07 1.21
N LEU A 98 -3.73 10.27 1.52
CA LEU A 98 -3.94 8.84 1.78
C LEU A 98 -4.64 8.64 3.13
N ASP A 99 -5.62 7.74 3.13
CA ASP A 99 -6.22 7.25 4.36
C ASP A 99 -6.39 5.74 4.26
N MET A 100 -6.88 5.10 5.31
CA MET A 100 -6.94 3.65 5.35
C MET A 100 -7.88 3.07 4.29
N LYS A 101 -8.99 3.73 4.04
CA LYS A 101 -9.94 3.25 3.04
C LYS A 101 -9.31 3.28 1.66
N ILE A 102 -8.67 4.39 1.32
CA ILE A 102 -8.03 4.55 0.00
C ILE A 102 -6.82 3.64 -0.13
N ALA A 103 -6.04 3.48 0.93
CA ALA A 103 -4.88 2.58 0.90
C ALA A 103 -5.31 1.16 0.59
N LYS A 104 -6.36 0.68 1.27
CA LYS A 104 -6.86 -0.66 1.02
C LYS A 104 -7.38 -0.80 -0.41
N GLU A 105 -8.11 0.19 -0.88
CA GLU A 105 -8.67 0.19 -2.22
C GLU A 105 -7.56 0.13 -3.28
N ILE A 106 -6.53 0.97 -3.13
CA ILE A 106 -5.40 0.99 -4.06
C ILE A 106 -4.70 -0.36 -4.08
N ILE A 107 -4.43 -0.92 -2.91
CA ILE A 107 -3.72 -2.20 -2.83
C ILE A 107 -4.53 -3.33 -3.44
N GLU A 108 -5.83 -3.39 -3.18
CA GLU A 108 -6.68 -4.41 -3.76
C GLU A 108 -6.70 -4.33 -5.29
N ILE A 109 -6.82 -3.12 -5.82
CA ILE A 109 -6.79 -2.91 -7.27
C ILE A 109 -5.42 -3.30 -7.83
N PHE A 110 -4.36 -2.83 -7.21
CA PHE A 110 -3.00 -3.07 -7.65
C PHE A 110 -2.68 -4.55 -7.72
N LEU A 111 -2.98 -5.27 -6.67
CA LEU A 111 -2.71 -6.71 -6.62
C LEU A 111 -3.60 -7.46 -7.60
N GLY A 112 -4.85 -7.02 -7.75
CA GLY A 112 -5.76 -7.61 -8.72
C GLY A 112 -5.27 -7.45 -10.15
N MET A 113 -4.85 -6.25 -10.52
CA MET A 113 -4.34 -5.97 -11.86
C MET A 113 -3.04 -6.73 -12.12
N SER A 114 -2.26 -6.95 -11.08
CA SER A 114 -0.95 -7.61 -11.18
C SER A 114 -1.03 -9.13 -11.01
N GLN A 115 -2.22 -9.66 -10.80
CA GLN A 115 -2.46 -11.10 -10.65
C GLN A 115 -1.81 -11.70 -9.41
N PHE A 116 -1.57 -10.88 -8.40
CA PHE A 116 -1.03 -11.37 -7.13
C PHE A 116 -2.10 -11.81 -6.16
N LYS A 117 -3.36 -11.55 -6.49
CA LYS A 117 -4.45 -11.96 -5.65
C LYS A 117 -4.58 -13.48 -5.68
N LYS A 118 -4.62 -14.09 -4.50
CA LYS A 118 -4.73 -15.53 -4.42
C LYS A 118 -6.08 -15.97 -4.97
N LYS A 119 -6.04 -16.94 -5.87
CA LYS A 119 -7.26 -17.48 -6.44
C LYS A 119 -7.80 -18.57 -5.55
N VAL A 120 -9.08 -18.52 -5.34
CA VAL A 120 -9.80 -19.58 -4.63
C VAL A 120 -10.40 -20.47 -5.70
N MET A 121 -10.02 -21.72 -5.65
CA MET A 121 -10.48 -22.69 -6.64
C MET A 121 -11.64 -23.49 -6.11
#